data_bdc0b360e15162e86ca2bf9b82753443
#
_entry.id   bdc0b360e15162e86ca2bf9b82753443
#
_cell.length_a   1.000
_cell.length_b   1.000
_cell.length_c   1.000
_cell.angle_alpha   90.00
_cell.angle_beta   90.00
_cell.angle_gamma   90.00
#
_symmetry.space_group_name_H-M   'P 1'
#
loop_
_entity.id
_entity.type
_entity.pdbx_description
1 polymer ?
#
loop_
_entity_poly.entity_id
_entity_poly.type
_entity_poly.pdbx_seq_one_letter_code
_entity_poly.pdbx_strand_id
1 'polypeptide(L)'
;MRGRNILEGVVILHETIHELHRKNQSGIILKIDFEKAYDKVNWNFLLQSFRMKGFSSKWIEWIKSFISGGSVAVNINDEVGPYFQTKKGVRQGDPLSPILFNIVSDMLTLFINRAKAEDQLSGVVPHLIEGGLSILQYVDDTILFLDHNLEQA
;
A
#
# COMPACT_ATOMS: atom_id res chain seq x y z
N MET A 1 -14.94 -0.24 2.81
CA MET A 1 -14.43 -1.30 1.92
C MET A 1 -15.10 -2.62 2.30
N ARG A 2 -16.12 -3.04 1.57
CA ARG A 2 -16.71 -4.37 1.74
C ARG A 2 -15.82 -5.37 1.02
N GLY A 3 -15.39 -6.46 1.69
CA GLY A 3 -14.81 -7.65 1.05
C GLY A 3 -13.31 -7.86 1.17
N ARG A 4 -12.56 -7.11 1.99
CA ARG A 4 -11.15 -7.46 2.28
C ARG A 4 -11.05 -8.06 3.68
N ASN A 5 -11.05 -9.40 3.75
CA ASN A 5 -10.81 -10.14 4.99
C ASN A 5 -9.37 -10.68 4.97
N ILE A 6 -8.62 -10.49 6.04
CA ILE A 6 -7.24 -11.00 6.15
C ILE A 6 -7.18 -12.52 5.94
N LEU A 7 -8.19 -13.25 6.41
CA LEU A 7 -8.29 -14.70 6.25
C LEU A 7 -8.43 -15.10 4.77
N GLU A 8 -9.17 -14.32 3.97
CA GLU A 8 -9.28 -14.55 2.52
C GLU A 8 -7.92 -14.38 1.84
N GLY A 9 -7.13 -13.37 2.25
CA GLY A 9 -5.77 -13.17 1.74
C GLY A 9 -4.85 -14.36 2.03
N VAL A 10 -4.93 -14.92 3.25
CA VAL A 10 -4.15 -16.11 3.63
C VAL A 10 -4.57 -17.34 2.81
N VAL A 11 -5.87 -17.53 2.62
CA VAL A 11 -6.40 -18.64 1.80
C VAL A 11 -5.92 -18.49 0.35
N ILE A 12 -6.07 -17.31 -0.25
CA ILE A 12 -5.62 -17.06 -1.64
C ILE A 12 -4.11 -17.32 -1.78
N LEU A 13 -3.30 -16.86 -0.82
CA LEU A 13 -1.86 -17.12 -0.82
C LEU A 13 -1.56 -18.62 -0.81
N HIS A 14 -2.20 -19.36 0.09
CA HIS A 14 -1.99 -20.79 0.25
C HIS A 14 -2.43 -21.57 -1.00
N GLU A 15 -3.60 -21.27 -1.56
CA GLU A 15 -4.12 -21.87 -2.78
C GLU A 15 -3.22 -21.55 -3.99
N THR A 16 -2.70 -20.33 -4.07
CA THR A 16 -1.77 -19.93 -5.14
C THR A 16 -0.49 -20.74 -5.08
N ILE A 17 0.13 -20.88 -3.90
CA ILE A 17 1.34 -21.68 -3.72
C ILE A 17 1.08 -23.15 -4.06
N HIS A 18 -0.03 -23.70 -3.56
CA HIS A 18 -0.41 -25.08 -3.83
C HIS A 18 -0.59 -25.35 -5.34
N GLU A 19 -1.24 -24.41 -6.04
CA GLU A 19 -1.50 -24.54 -7.47
C GLU A 19 -0.22 -24.43 -8.31
N LEU A 20 0.70 -23.52 -7.97
CA LEU A 20 2.00 -23.45 -8.62
C LEU A 20 2.77 -24.75 -8.45
N HIS A 21 2.79 -25.33 -7.24
CA HIS A 21 3.41 -26.62 -7.00
C HIS A 21 2.72 -27.76 -7.78
N ARG A 22 1.40 -27.81 -7.77
CA ARG A 22 0.61 -28.84 -8.47
C ARG A 22 0.89 -28.86 -9.97
N LYS A 23 1.05 -27.67 -10.57
CA LYS A 23 1.32 -27.52 -12.01
C LYS A 23 2.80 -27.49 -12.37
N ASN A 24 3.68 -27.66 -11.39
CA ASN A 24 5.14 -27.52 -11.57
C ASN A 24 5.52 -26.20 -12.28
N GLN A 25 4.78 -25.12 -11.94
CA GLN A 25 5.04 -23.77 -12.44
C GLN A 25 5.95 -23.03 -11.48
N SER A 26 6.85 -22.21 -12.04
CA SER A 26 7.72 -21.32 -11.28
C SER A 26 7.09 -19.93 -11.18
N GLY A 27 7.34 -19.24 -10.05
CA GLY A 27 6.92 -17.87 -9.84
C GLY A 27 7.74 -17.26 -8.71
N ILE A 28 7.75 -15.94 -8.65
CA ILE A 28 8.42 -15.18 -7.59
C ILE A 28 7.35 -14.64 -6.64
N ILE A 29 7.50 -14.90 -5.35
CA ILE A 29 6.66 -14.34 -4.30
C ILE A 29 7.51 -13.42 -3.46
N LEU A 30 7.21 -12.12 -3.48
CA LEU A 30 7.94 -11.09 -2.76
C LEU A 30 7.04 -10.49 -1.68
N LYS A 31 7.40 -10.73 -0.40
CA LYS A 31 6.77 -10.02 0.71
C LYS A 31 7.47 -8.69 0.94
N ILE A 32 6.72 -7.60 0.88
CA ILE A 32 7.19 -6.25 1.17
C ILE A 32 6.71 -5.86 2.56
N ASP A 33 7.63 -5.45 3.42
CA ASP A 33 7.37 -4.86 4.73
C ASP A 33 7.78 -3.38 4.72
N PHE A 34 6.81 -2.50 4.94
CA PHE A 34 7.07 -1.06 4.93
C PHE A 34 7.58 -0.59 6.29
N GLU A 35 8.88 -0.38 6.40
CA GLU A 35 9.47 0.18 7.61
C GLU A 35 8.83 1.53 7.98
N LYS A 36 8.22 1.61 9.18
CA LYS A 36 7.55 2.82 9.68
C LYS A 36 6.55 3.40 8.67
N ALA A 37 5.67 2.55 8.16
CA ALA A 37 4.75 2.84 7.07
C ALA A 37 4.02 4.19 7.24
N TYR A 38 3.45 4.43 8.42
CA TYR A 38 2.73 5.67 8.73
C TYR A 38 3.65 6.90 8.80
N ASP A 39 4.83 6.77 9.41
CA ASP A 39 5.75 7.90 9.63
C ASP A 39 6.45 8.34 8.34
N LYS A 40 6.51 7.46 7.35
CA LYS A 40 7.20 7.71 6.07
C LYS A 40 6.28 8.17 4.94
N VAL A 41 4.97 8.28 5.15
CA VAL A 41 4.03 8.76 4.13
C VAL A 41 4.47 10.13 3.59
N ASN A 42 4.73 10.20 2.29
CA ASN A 42 5.04 11.45 1.60
C ASN A 42 3.76 12.25 1.36
N TRP A 43 3.68 13.47 1.90
CA TRP A 43 2.47 14.29 1.79
C TRP A 43 2.15 14.71 0.36
N ASN A 44 3.17 15.00 -0.47
CA ASN A 44 2.94 15.36 -1.86
C ASN A 44 2.32 14.20 -2.64
N PHE A 45 2.85 12.99 -2.41
CA PHE A 45 2.30 11.78 -3.01
C PHE A 45 0.87 11.50 -2.52
N LEU A 46 0.61 11.64 -1.22
CA LEU A 46 -0.73 11.52 -0.64
C LEU A 46 -1.73 12.49 -1.30
N LEU A 47 -1.38 13.78 -1.40
CA LEU A 47 -2.25 14.79 -2.01
C LEU A 47 -2.45 14.55 -3.52
N GLN A 48 -1.42 14.05 -4.22
CA GLN A 48 -1.54 13.63 -5.61
C GLN A 48 -2.46 12.42 -5.76
N SER A 49 -2.37 11.44 -4.87
CA SER A 49 -3.26 10.27 -4.84
C SER A 49 -4.74 10.67 -4.70
N PHE A 50 -5.03 11.69 -3.86
CA PHE A 50 -6.39 12.25 -3.77
C PHE A 50 -6.86 12.86 -5.09
N ARG A 51 -5.98 13.63 -5.80
CA ARG A 51 -6.31 14.19 -7.11
C ARG A 51 -6.61 13.10 -8.13
N MET A 52 -5.77 12.06 -8.20
CA MET A 52 -5.96 10.93 -9.10
C MET A 52 -7.24 10.15 -8.83
N LYS A 53 -7.67 10.09 -7.56
CA LYS A 53 -8.94 9.47 -7.15
C LYS A 53 -10.16 10.39 -7.34
N GLY A 54 -9.99 11.62 -7.86
CA GLY A 54 -11.09 12.54 -8.18
C GLY A 54 -11.65 13.32 -6.99
N PHE A 55 -10.92 13.44 -5.89
CA PHE A 55 -11.36 14.28 -4.76
C PHE A 55 -11.31 15.77 -5.11
N SER A 56 -12.26 16.55 -4.58
CA SER A 56 -12.31 17.99 -4.83
C SER A 56 -11.11 18.73 -4.24
N SER A 57 -10.73 19.86 -4.88
CA SER A 57 -9.63 20.70 -4.38
C SER A 57 -9.85 21.16 -2.95
N LYS A 58 -11.09 21.48 -2.59
CA LYS A 58 -11.46 21.89 -1.22
C LYS A 58 -11.17 20.79 -0.19
N TRP A 59 -11.49 19.53 -0.53
CA TRP A 59 -11.19 18.40 0.34
C TRP A 59 -9.67 18.20 0.48
N ILE A 60 -8.93 18.32 -0.61
CA ILE A 60 -7.47 18.18 -0.62
C ILE A 60 -6.79 19.26 0.25
N GLU A 61 -7.29 20.51 0.20
CA GLU A 61 -6.83 21.59 1.07
C GLU A 61 -7.07 21.29 2.55
N TRP A 62 -8.23 20.74 2.90
CA TRP A 62 -8.51 20.33 4.27
C TRP A 62 -7.54 19.26 4.75
N ILE A 63 -7.30 18.22 3.96
CA ILE A 63 -6.34 17.18 4.28
C ILE A 63 -4.93 17.77 4.41
N LYS A 64 -4.53 18.66 3.51
CA LYS A 64 -3.24 19.35 3.58
C LYS A 64 -3.11 20.11 4.91
N SER A 65 -4.10 20.90 5.30
CA SER A 65 -4.11 21.63 6.57
C SER A 65 -4.06 20.68 7.77
N PHE A 66 -4.79 19.57 7.71
CA PHE A 66 -4.81 18.55 8.76
C PHE A 66 -3.44 17.91 8.98
N ILE A 67 -2.75 17.46 7.92
CA ILE A 67 -1.46 16.78 8.05
C ILE A 67 -0.32 17.75 8.41
N SER A 68 -0.36 19.00 7.94
CA SER A 68 0.69 20.01 8.15
C SER A 68 0.49 20.89 9.37
N GLY A 69 -0.69 20.91 9.98
CA GLY A 69 -1.03 21.82 11.07
C GLY A 69 -0.50 21.45 12.45
N GLY A 70 0.21 20.33 12.58
CA GLY A 70 0.69 19.83 13.85
C GLY A 70 2.16 20.10 14.10
N SER A 71 2.50 20.35 15.36
CA SER A 71 3.88 20.38 15.86
C SER A 71 4.10 19.22 16.82
N VAL A 72 5.34 18.76 16.90
CA VAL A 72 5.79 17.65 17.74
C VAL A 72 6.97 18.11 18.58
N ALA A 73 7.07 17.63 19.81
CA ALA A 73 8.25 17.81 20.65
C ALA A 73 8.72 16.45 21.16
N VAL A 74 10.00 16.32 21.42
CA VAL A 74 10.57 15.13 22.06
C VAL A 74 10.54 15.35 23.58
N ASN A 75 10.02 14.36 24.30
CA ASN A 75 10.06 14.34 25.77
C ASN A 75 11.22 13.43 26.21
N ILE A 76 12.15 13.96 26.96
CA ILE A 76 13.31 13.23 27.52
C ILE A 76 13.33 13.47 29.03
N ASN A 77 13.20 12.41 29.80
CA ASN A 77 13.21 12.48 31.29
C ASN A 77 12.22 13.52 31.86
N ASP A 78 10.99 13.54 31.32
CA ASP A 78 9.91 14.46 31.68
C ASP A 78 10.14 15.94 31.31
N GLU A 79 11.22 16.25 30.60
CA GLU A 79 11.44 17.56 30.00
C GLU A 79 11.02 17.56 28.52
N VAL A 80 10.10 18.49 28.19
CA VAL A 80 9.62 18.67 26.82
C VAL A 80 10.57 19.60 26.07
N GLY A 81 11.22 19.08 25.04
CA GLY A 81 12.10 19.83 24.16
C GLY A 81 11.37 20.84 23.26
N PRO A 82 12.08 21.57 22.38
CA PRO A 82 11.48 22.54 21.47
C PRO A 82 10.53 21.86 20.48
N TYR A 83 9.41 22.53 20.16
CA TYR A 83 8.47 22.08 19.16
C TYR A 83 9.01 22.27 17.74
N PHE A 84 8.79 21.29 16.89
CA PHE A 84 9.10 21.34 15.47
C PHE A 84 7.95 20.81 14.62
N GLN A 85 7.87 21.24 13.36
CA GLN A 85 6.87 20.76 12.42
C GLN A 85 7.38 19.51 11.69
N THR A 86 6.53 18.51 11.57
CA THR A 86 6.78 17.34 10.71
C THR A 86 6.65 17.76 9.24
N LYS A 87 7.38 17.04 8.35
CA LYS A 87 7.33 17.29 6.89
C LYS A 87 6.83 16.08 6.11
N LYS A 88 6.55 14.98 6.79
CA LYS A 88 6.04 13.73 6.26
C LYS A 88 5.36 12.93 7.38
N GLY A 89 4.73 11.83 6.99
CA GLY A 89 4.07 10.91 7.91
C GLY A 89 2.64 11.32 8.24
N VAL A 90 1.88 10.36 8.74
CA VAL A 90 0.55 10.53 9.31
C VAL A 90 0.59 10.03 10.76
N ARG A 91 -0.18 10.66 11.65
CA ARG A 91 -0.08 10.39 13.09
C ARG A 91 -0.62 9.01 13.42
N GLN A 92 0.18 8.18 14.08
CA GLN A 92 -0.29 6.93 14.65
C GLN A 92 -1.29 7.22 15.78
N GLY A 93 -2.40 6.49 15.79
CA GLY A 93 -3.48 6.68 16.75
C GLY A 93 -4.54 7.72 16.36
N ASP A 94 -4.33 8.49 15.31
CA ASP A 94 -5.35 9.39 14.77
C ASP A 94 -6.37 8.60 13.91
N PRO A 95 -7.69 8.80 14.12
CA PRO A 95 -8.72 8.05 13.38
C PRO A 95 -8.69 8.22 11.85
N LEU A 96 -8.16 9.34 11.35
CA LEU A 96 -8.05 9.62 9.92
C LEU A 96 -6.81 8.97 9.28
N SER A 97 -5.76 8.77 10.06
CA SER A 97 -4.48 8.24 9.55
C SER A 97 -4.58 6.88 8.85
N PRO A 98 -5.34 5.89 9.32
CA PRO A 98 -5.53 4.63 8.59
C PRO A 98 -6.18 4.83 7.22
N ILE A 99 -7.12 5.78 7.10
CA ILE A 99 -7.79 6.10 5.84
C ILE A 99 -6.81 6.74 4.88
N LEU A 100 -5.99 7.70 5.34
CA LEU A 100 -4.96 8.36 4.54
C LEU A 100 -3.91 7.37 4.06
N PHE A 101 -3.46 6.47 4.95
CA PHE A 101 -2.52 5.42 4.60
C PHE A 101 -3.10 4.46 3.55
N ASN A 102 -4.34 4.01 3.72
CA ASN A 102 -5.00 3.14 2.75
C ASN A 102 -5.11 3.77 1.35
N ILE A 103 -5.30 5.10 1.27
CA ILE A 103 -5.34 5.80 -0.02
C ILE A 103 -3.98 5.75 -0.72
N VAL A 104 -2.89 5.94 0.05
CA VAL A 104 -1.51 5.83 -0.47
C VAL A 104 -1.22 4.40 -0.91
N SER A 105 -1.57 3.44 -0.08
CA SER A 105 -1.29 2.02 -0.31
C SER A 105 -2.10 1.46 -1.50
N ASP A 106 -3.34 1.91 -1.70
CA ASP A 106 -4.16 1.58 -2.88
C ASP A 106 -3.51 2.02 -4.21
N MET A 107 -2.64 3.02 -4.20
CA MET A 107 -1.94 3.46 -5.41
C MET A 107 -0.97 2.41 -5.94
N LEU A 108 -0.34 1.63 -5.06
CA LEU A 108 0.50 0.51 -5.48
C LEU A 108 -0.31 -0.53 -6.27
N THR A 109 -1.47 -0.93 -5.75
CA THR A 109 -2.38 -1.83 -6.46
C THR A 109 -2.79 -1.26 -7.83
N LEU A 110 -3.02 0.05 -7.89
CA LEU A 110 -3.41 0.73 -9.13
C LEU A 110 -2.27 0.70 -10.17
N PHE A 111 -1.04 0.94 -9.74
CA PHE A 111 0.15 0.87 -10.61
C PHE A 111 0.43 -0.55 -11.11
N ILE A 112 0.31 -1.56 -10.24
CA ILE A 112 0.46 -2.97 -10.63
C ILE A 112 -0.60 -3.35 -11.67
N ASN A 113 -1.86 -2.98 -11.43
CA ASN A 113 -2.94 -3.27 -12.39
C ASN A 113 -2.73 -2.55 -13.73
N ARG A 114 -2.20 -1.32 -13.70
CA ARG A 114 -1.85 -0.61 -14.93
C ARG A 114 -0.71 -1.28 -15.68
N ALA A 115 0.36 -1.67 -15.00
CA ALA A 115 1.47 -2.41 -15.59
C ALA A 115 1.01 -3.73 -16.24
N LYS A 116 0.02 -4.42 -15.61
CA LYS A 116 -0.63 -5.59 -16.21
C LYS A 116 -1.40 -5.25 -17.48
N ALA A 117 -2.18 -4.16 -17.47
CA ALA A 117 -2.96 -3.74 -18.63
C ALA A 117 -2.08 -3.27 -19.81
N GLU A 118 -0.84 -2.84 -19.53
CA GLU A 118 0.17 -2.45 -20.51
C GLU A 118 1.13 -3.64 -20.86
N ASP A 119 0.80 -4.89 -20.47
CA ASP A 119 1.59 -6.10 -20.67
C ASP A 119 3.03 -6.04 -20.15
N GLN A 120 3.29 -5.13 -19.20
CA GLN A 120 4.61 -4.98 -18.57
C GLN A 120 4.81 -5.97 -17.42
N LEU A 121 3.73 -6.54 -16.90
CA LEU A 121 3.74 -7.45 -15.76
C LEU A 121 2.69 -8.52 -15.91
N SER A 122 3.08 -9.79 -15.68
CA SER A 122 2.19 -10.94 -15.69
C SER A 122 1.96 -11.45 -14.28
N GLY A 123 0.70 -11.73 -13.95
CA GLY A 123 0.35 -12.37 -12.69
C GLY A 123 0.46 -13.89 -12.75
N VAL A 124 0.65 -14.51 -11.59
CA VAL A 124 0.66 -15.97 -11.48
C VAL A 124 -0.77 -16.55 -11.51
N VAL A 125 -0.90 -17.84 -11.80
CA VAL A 125 -2.15 -18.64 -11.83
C VAL A 125 -3.30 -17.98 -12.62
N PRO A 126 -3.09 -17.56 -13.89
CA PRO A 126 -4.09 -16.84 -14.67
C PRO A 126 -5.36 -17.67 -14.98
N HIS A 127 -5.30 -18.98 -14.82
CA HIS A 127 -6.43 -19.88 -15.00
C HIS A 127 -7.40 -19.91 -13.79
N LEU A 128 -6.98 -19.43 -12.61
CA LEU A 128 -7.83 -19.31 -11.43
C LEU A 128 -8.34 -17.86 -11.24
N ILE A 129 -7.53 -16.88 -11.61
CA ILE A 129 -7.83 -15.46 -11.45
C ILE A 129 -7.62 -14.79 -12.80
N GLU A 130 -8.65 -14.14 -13.32
CA GLU A 130 -8.59 -13.42 -14.60
C GLU A 130 -7.42 -12.41 -14.60
N GLY A 131 -6.54 -12.52 -15.58
CA GLY A 131 -5.30 -11.74 -15.65
C GLY A 131 -4.21 -12.16 -14.65
N GLY A 132 -4.40 -13.23 -13.88
CA GLY A 132 -3.45 -13.72 -12.86
C GLY A 132 -3.38 -12.88 -11.59
N LEU A 133 -2.96 -13.52 -10.50
CA LEU A 133 -2.71 -12.85 -9.23
C LEU A 133 -1.35 -12.14 -9.27
N SER A 134 -1.30 -10.84 -8.99
CA SER A 134 -0.06 -10.07 -8.95
C SER A 134 0.20 -9.37 -7.62
N ILE A 135 -0.86 -9.10 -6.84
CA ILE A 135 -0.74 -8.41 -5.57
C ILE A 135 -1.80 -8.87 -4.58
N LEU A 136 -1.39 -9.14 -3.36
CA LEU A 136 -2.24 -9.21 -2.17
C LEU A 136 -1.78 -8.14 -1.20
N GLN A 137 -2.72 -7.29 -0.79
CA GLN A 137 -2.42 -6.18 0.10
C GLN A 137 -3.43 -6.10 1.24
N TYR A 138 -2.91 -6.01 2.45
CA TYR A 138 -3.69 -5.81 3.66
C TYR A 138 -2.98 -4.79 4.55
N VAL A 139 -3.51 -3.56 4.57
CA VAL A 139 -2.92 -2.40 5.26
C VAL A 139 -1.47 -2.17 4.80
N ASP A 140 -0.49 -2.45 5.65
CA ASP A 140 0.95 -2.32 5.39
C ASP A 140 1.60 -3.62 4.87
N ASP A 141 0.98 -4.77 5.10
CA ASP A 141 1.44 -6.03 4.54
C ASP A 141 1.13 -6.11 3.03
N THR A 142 2.15 -6.30 2.23
CA THR A 142 2.04 -6.42 0.77
C THR A 142 2.80 -7.63 0.28
N ILE A 143 2.14 -8.46 -0.53
CA ILE A 143 2.75 -9.62 -1.20
C ILE A 143 2.56 -9.44 -2.70
N LEU A 144 3.67 -9.43 -3.44
CA LEU A 144 3.67 -9.41 -4.89
C LEU A 144 3.91 -10.82 -5.43
N PHE A 145 3.24 -11.13 -6.52
CA PHE A 145 3.37 -12.38 -7.26
C PHE A 145 3.75 -12.03 -8.69
N LEU A 146 4.89 -12.53 -9.13
CA LEU A 146 5.45 -12.27 -10.44
C LEU A 146 5.68 -13.60 -11.15
N ASP A 147 5.45 -13.63 -12.45
CA ASP A 147 5.82 -14.77 -13.27
C ASP A 147 7.35 -14.90 -13.33
N HIS A 148 7.86 -16.06 -13.73
CA HIS A 148 9.29 -16.41 -13.74
C HIS A 148 10.14 -15.54 -14.69
N ASN A 149 9.59 -14.57 -15.36
CA ASN A 149 10.34 -13.69 -16.23
C ASN A 149 11.13 -12.66 -15.40
N LEU A 150 12.45 -12.92 -15.21
CA LEU A 150 13.34 -12.05 -14.44
C LEU A 150 13.51 -10.63 -15.03
N GLU A 151 13.10 -10.41 -16.29
CA GLU A 151 13.09 -9.07 -16.88
C GLU A 151 11.92 -8.21 -16.39
N GLN A 152 10.92 -8.84 -15.75
CA GLN A 152 9.75 -8.17 -15.16
C GLN A 152 9.86 -7.99 -13.64
N ALA A 153 10.86 -8.58 -12.99
CA ALA A 153 11.08 -8.53 -11.55
C ALA A 153 12.02 -7.37 -11.18
#